data_34191bdb11d6b0511242d8b1ee2183f0
#
_entry.id   34191bdb11d6b0511242d8b1ee2183f0
#
_cell.length_a   1.000
_cell.length_b   1.000
_cell.length_c   1.000
_cell.angle_alpha   90.00
_cell.angle_beta   90.00
_cell.angle_gamma   90.00
#
_symmetry.space_group_name_H-M   'P 1'
#
loop_
_entity.id
_entity.type
_entity.pdbx_description
1 polymer ?
#
loop_
_entity_poly.entity_id
_entity_poly.type
_entity_poly.pdbx_seq_one_letter_code
_entity_poly.pdbx_strand_id
1 'polypeptide(L)'
;MEIKRLKTKGETMIERAESQFWAYEIDENDAQKDLVLLDNVQFIYELSLAELELKALGIDFEVTNGLREFRILNKSDEQKELIKRKGTYYKTITGQFTYYFQIIQKNQTRSVNQYLTHWIYPYKGKFHPQMIRALLNIIGLRIQLGQKYK
;
A
#
# COMPACT_ATOMS: atom_id res chain seq x y z
N MET A 1 -33.75 11.38 3.51
CA MET A 1 -33.09 11.01 4.77
C MET A 1 -31.98 12.03 5.05
N GLU A 2 -32.23 12.98 5.92
CA GLU A 2 -31.27 14.02 6.27
C GLU A 2 -30.21 13.47 7.20
N ILE A 3 -28.96 13.40 6.73
CA ILE A 3 -27.81 13.14 7.60
C ILE A 3 -27.54 14.43 8.38
N LYS A 4 -27.86 14.47 9.66
CA LYS A 4 -27.51 15.55 10.57
C LYS A 4 -25.98 15.68 10.64
N ARG A 5 -25.45 16.71 9.97
CA ARG A 5 -24.07 17.16 10.12
C ARG A 5 -23.86 17.70 11.53
N LEU A 6 -23.13 17.00 12.35
CA LEU A 6 -22.57 17.55 13.59
C LEU A 6 -21.51 18.59 13.19
N LYS A 7 -21.84 19.86 13.33
CA LYS A 7 -20.90 20.97 13.19
C LYS A 7 -19.94 20.93 14.37
N THR A 8 -18.72 20.46 14.15
CA THR A 8 -17.59 20.75 15.05
C THR A 8 -17.19 22.21 14.84
N LYS A 9 -17.37 23.01 15.88
CA LYS A 9 -16.92 24.42 15.93
C LYS A 9 -15.41 24.45 15.91
N GLY A 10 -14.80 24.98 14.83
CA GLY A 10 -13.38 25.33 14.80
C GLY A 10 -12.56 24.92 13.58
N GLU A 11 -13.13 24.16 12.65
CA GLU A 11 -12.42 23.81 11.41
C GLU A 11 -12.50 24.93 10.39
N THR A 12 -11.35 25.32 9.83
CA THR A 12 -11.28 26.28 8.71
C THR A 12 -11.87 25.67 7.45
N MET A 13 -12.30 26.51 6.48
CA MET A 13 -12.83 26.02 5.19
C MET A 13 -11.80 25.17 4.43
N ILE A 14 -10.52 25.44 4.60
CA ILE A 14 -9.41 24.71 4.00
C ILE A 14 -9.31 23.31 4.63
N GLU A 15 -9.28 23.21 5.96
CA GLU A 15 -9.26 21.93 6.68
C GLU A 15 -10.47 21.07 6.35
N ARG A 16 -11.64 21.68 6.18
CA ARG A 16 -12.86 20.98 5.78
C ARG A 16 -12.83 20.50 4.34
N ALA A 17 -12.25 21.28 3.43
CA ALA A 17 -12.05 20.89 2.03
C ALA A 17 -11.03 19.75 1.95
N GLU A 18 -9.94 19.81 2.70
CA GLU A 18 -8.94 18.75 2.79
C GLU A 18 -9.51 17.47 3.38
N SER A 19 -10.27 17.53 4.48
CA SER A 19 -10.88 16.34 5.09
C SER A 19 -11.94 15.68 4.18
N GLN A 20 -12.70 16.44 3.41
CA GLN A 20 -13.66 15.90 2.45
C GLN A 20 -13.00 15.30 1.21
N PHE A 21 -11.87 15.85 0.79
CA PHE A 21 -11.16 15.43 -0.42
C PHE A 21 -10.38 14.13 -0.20
N TRP A 22 -9.99 13.83 1.05
CA TRP A 22 -9.14 12.72 1.41
C TRP A 22 -9.85 11.57 2.12
N ALA A 23 -11.15 11.68 2.36
CA ALA A 23 -11.94 10.61 2.93
C ALA A 23 -12.18 9.50 1.90
N TYR A 24 -11.14 8.74 1.59
CA TYR A 24 -11.30 7.49 0.87
C TYR A 24 -11.92 6.45 1.81
N GLU A 25 -13.11 6.01 1.47
CA GLU A 25 -13.74 4.88 2.15
C GLU A 25 -13.19 3.58 1.55
N ILE A 26 -12.92 2.62 2.42
CA ILE A 26 -12.57 1.27 1.98
C ILE A 26 -13.85 0.62 1.48
N ASP A 27 -13.80 0.04 0.29
CA ASP A 27 -14.89 -0.77 -0.25
C ASP A 27 -15.21 -1.90 0.73
N GLU A 28 -16.49 -2.15 0.99
CA GLU A 28 -16.95 -3.21 1.88
C GLU A 28 -16.35 -4.57 1.50
N ASN A 29 -16.17 -4.81 0.22
CA ASN A 29 -15.55 -6.02 -0.31
C ASN A 29 -14.06 -6.12 0.08
N ASP A 30 -13.31 -5.01 0.01
CA ASP A 30 -11.90 -4.96 0.40
C ASP A 30 -11.72 -5.00 1.94
N ALA A 31 -12.70 -4.50 2.69
CA ALA A 31 -12.68 -4.51 4.15
C ALA A 31 -12.67 -5.93 4.76
N GLN A 32 -13.23 -6.89 4.06
CA GLN A 32 -13.32 -8.29 4.51
C GLN A 32 -12.10 -9.13 4.14
N LYS A 33 -11.20 -8.61 3.31
CA LYS A 33 -10.02 -9.32 2.81
C LYS A 33 -8.79 -9.08 3.68
N ASP A 34 -7.93 -10.08 3.76
CA ASP A 34 -6.71 -9.97 4.57
C ASP A 34 -5.72 -8.97 3.94
N LEU A 35 -5.46 -9.10 2.65
CA LEU A 35 -4.51 -8.26 1.94
C LEU A 35 -4.91 -8.10 0.47
N VAL A 36 -5.04 -6.87 0.02
CA VAL A 36 -5.44 -6.53 -1.35
C VAL A 36 -4.34 -5.73 -2.04
N LEU A 37 -4.03 -6.08 -3.29
CA LEU A 37 -3.07 -5.35 -4.11
C LEU A 37 -3.64 -4.02 -4.60
N LEU A 38 -2.73 -3.10 -4.89
CA LEU A 38 -3.04 -1.85 -5.58
C LEU A 38 -3.63 -2.12 -6.97
N ASP A 39 -4.57 -1.29 -7.39
CA ASP A 39 -5.26 -1.44 -8.67
C ASP A 39 -4.32 -1.30 -9.89
N ASN A 40 -3.22 -0.56 -9.72
CA ASN A 40 -2.23 -0.35 -10.77
C ASN A 40 -1.25 -1.50 -10.98
N VAL A 41 -1.26 -2.53 -10.13
CA VAL A 41 -0.43 -3.73 -10.31
C VAL A 41 -0.97 -4.55 -11.49
N GLN A 42 -0.22 -4.61 -12.58
CA GLN A 42 -0.65 -5.23 -13.84
C GLN A 42 0.35 -6.23 -14.41
N PHE A 43 1.63 -6.10 -14.06
CA PHE A 43 2.69 -6.90 -14.63
C PHE A 43 3.07 -8.09 -13.74
N ILE A 44 3.49 -9.18 -14.36
CA ILE A 44 3.90 -10.40 -13.66
C ILE A 44 5.05 -10.15 -12.69
N TYR A 45 6.00 -9.29 -13.05
CA TYR A 45 7.13 -8.97 -12.16
C TYR A 45 6.68 -8.24 -10.89
N GLU A 46 5.65 -7.41 -10.96
CA GLU A 46 5.09 -6.71 -9.79
C GLU A 46 4.44 -7.70 -8.82
N LEU A 47 3.71 -8.69 -9.34
CA LEU A 47 3.16 -9.78 -8.53
C LEU A 47 4.25 -10.59 -7.86
N SER A 48 5.31 -10.91 -8.59
CA SER A 48 6.47 -11.63 -8.05
C SER A 48 7.18 -10.83 -6.97
N LEU A 49 7.36 -9.52 -7.15
CA LEU A 49 7.94 -8.65 -6.13
C LEU A 49 7.05 -8.53 -4.90
N ALA A 50 5.73 -8.46 -5.06
CA ALA A 50 4.80 -8.46 -3.95
C ALA A 50 4.91 -9.75 -3.12
N GLU A 51 4.93 -10.90 -3.75
CA GLU A 51 5.13 -12.19 -3.05
C GLU A 51 6.48 -12.27 -2.36
N LEU A 52 7.56 -11.83 -3.00
CA LEU A 52 8.90 -11.80 -2.42
C LEU A 52 8.98 -10.87 -1.21
N GLU A 53 8.26 -9.74 -1.26
CA GLU A 53 8.17 -8.81 -0.14
C GLU A 53 7.49 -9.47 1.07
N LEU A 54 6.38 -10.21 0.89
CA LEU A 54 5.73 -10.98 1.96
C LEU A 54 6.66 -12.05 2.53
N LYS A 55 7.34 -12.81 1.67
CA LYS A 55 8.32 -13.83 2.10
C LYS A 55 9.47 -13.21 2.88
N ALA A 56 9.96 -12.05 2.47
CA ALA A 56 11.01 -11.32 3.19
C ALA A 56 10.55 -10.84 4.57
N LEU A 57 9.26 -10.53 4.73
CA LEU A 57 8.64 -10.20 6.01
C LEU A 57 8.37 -11.42 6.90
N GLY A 58 8.62 -12.63 6.41
CA GLY A 58 8.35 -13.87 7.14
C GLY A 58 6.86 -14.19 7.26
N ILE A 59 6.07 -13.79 6.28
CA ILE A 59 4.62 -13.97 6.28
C ILE A 59 4.27 -15.17 5.43
N ASP A 60 3.51 -16.09 6.03
CA ASP A 60 2.92 -17.21 5.33
C ASP A 60 1.58 -16.76 4.72
N PHE A 61 1.41 -16.99 3.44
CA PHE A 61 0.23 -16.55 2.69
C PHE A 61 -0.21 -17.54 1.62
N GLU A 62 -1.47 -17.44 1.26
CA GLU A 62 -2.06 -18.07 0.09
C GLU A 62 -2.52 -17.00 -0.88
N VAL A 63 -2.28 -17.23 -2.17
CA VAL A 63 -2.77 -16.34 -3.23
C VAL A 63 -4.20 -16.74 -3.58
N THR A 64 -5.09 -15.77 -3.58
CA THR A 64 -6.51 -15.95 -3.88
C THR A 64 -6.97 -15.00 -4.99
N ASN A 65 -8.13 -15.25 -5.55
CA ASN A 65 -8.83 -14.39 -6.50
C ASN A 65 -7.94 -13.86 -7.66
N GLY A 66 -7.42 -14.74 -8.46
CA GLY A 66 -6.69 -14.38 -9.68
C GLY A 66 -5.40 -13.59 -9.42
N LEU A 67 -4.68 -13.88 -8.36
CA LEU A 67 -3.44 -13.25 -7.94
C LEU A 67 -3.59 -11.80 -7.42
N ARG A 68 -4.81 -11.35 -7.16
CA ARG A 68 -5.07 -9.97 -6.69
C ARG A 68 -5.17 -9.83 -5.18
N GLU A 69 -5.37 -10.94 -4.48
CA GLU A 69 -5.61 -10.99 -3.05
C GLU A 69 -4.74 -12.05 -2.41
N PHE A 70 -4.34 -11.80 -1.18
CA PHE A 70 -3.57 -12.74 -0.38
C PHE A 70 -4.31 -13.00 0.93
N ARG A 71 -4.43 -14.27 1.28
CA ARG A 71 -4.85 -14.68 2.60
C ARG A 71 -3.63 -14.89 3.47
N ILE A 72 -3.60 -14.23 4.61
CA ILE A 72 -2.50 -14.34 5.56
C ILE A 72 -2.78 -15.53 6.49
N LEU A 73 -1.87 -16.50 6.52
CA LEU A 73 -2.03 -17.71 7.33
C LEU A 73 -1.55 -17.47 8.77
N ASN A 74 -0.48 -16.72 8.95
CA ASN A 74 0.10 -16.40 10.25
C ASN A 74 -0.17 -14.93 10.59
N LYS A 75 -1.16 -14.68 11.45
CA LYS A 75 -1.71 -13.33 11.73
C LYS A 75 -1.15 -12.76 13.03
N SER A 76 0.13 -12.40 13.09
CA SER A 76 0.63 -11.58 14.21
C SER A 76 0.37 -10.10 13.94
N ASP A 77 0.06 -9.34 15.00
CA ASP A 77 -0.20 -7.90 14.87
C ASP A 77 1.06 -7.12 14.47
N GLU A 78 2.23 -7.58 14.89
CA GLU A 78 3.52 -7.01 14.50
C GLU A 78 3.77 -7.14 12.99
N GLN A 79 3.48 -8.31 12.41
CA GLN A 79 3.63 -8.55 10.97
C GLN A 79 2.64 -7.71 10.16
N LYS A 80 1.40 -7.58 10.62
CA LYS A 80 0.41 -6.72 9.97
C LYS A 80 0.85 -5.25 9.97
N GLU A 81 1.33 -4.76 11.11
CA GLU A 81 1.83 -3.40 11.22
C GLU A 81 3.07 -3.18 10.33
N LEU A 82 3.94 -4.17 10.22
CA LEU A 82 5.12 -4.12 9.36
C LEU A 82 4.73 -4.01 7.88
N ILE A 83 3.75 -4.81 7.40
CA ILE A 83 3.21 -4.71 6.04
C ILE A 83 2.57 -3.34 5.82
N LYS A 84 1.77 -2.88 6.78
CA LYS A 84 1.08 -1.60 6.69
C LYS A 84 2.04 -0.44 6.51
N ARG A 85 3.17 -0.47 7.20
CA ARG A 85 4.21 0.57 7.13
C ARG A 85 5.12 0.46 5.94
N LYS A 86 5.55 -0.75 5.59
CA LYS A 86 6.61 -0.99 4.59
C LYS A 86 6.09 -1.51 3.26
N GLY A 87 4.92 -2.16 3.23
CA GLY A 87 4.38 -2.77 2.03
C GLY A 87 4.27 -1.80 0.86
N THR A 88 4.65 -2.27 -0.34
CA THR A 88 4.76 -1.44 -1.53
C THR A 88 3.59 -1.62 -2.49
N TYR A 89 3.18 -2.86 -2.71
CA TYR A 89 2.16 -3.19 -3.71
C TYR A 89 0.76 -3.36 -3.14
N TYR A 90 0.58 -3.11 -1.86
CA TYR A 90 -0.67 -3.38 -1.15
C TYR A 90 -1.47 -2.11 -0.92
N LYS A 91 -2.77 -2.20 -1.20
CA LYS A 91 -3.77 -1.15 -0.96
C LYS A 91 -4.26 -1.20 0.48
N THR A 92 -4.78 -2.37 0.87
CA THR A 92 -5.35 -2.58 2.20
C THR A 92 -4.78 -3.83 2.85
N ILE A 93 -4.72 -3.79 4.18
CA ILE A 93 -4.45 -4.94 5.03
C ILE A 93 -5.50 -5.01 6.14
N THR A 94 -6.20 -6.13 6.25
CA THR A 94 -7.26 -6.37 7.25
C THR A 94 -8.23 -5.20 7.40
N GLY A 95 -8.69 -4.66 6.27
CA GLY A 95 -9.62 -3.53 6.23
C GLY A 95 -9.04 -2.17 6.58
N GLN A 96 -7.71 -2.00 6.51
CA GLN A 96 -7.04 -0.72 6.75
C GLN A 96 -6.13 -0.37 5.58
N PHE A 97 -6.09 0.91 5.20
CA PHE A 97 -5.17 1.37 4.16
C PHE A 97 -3.71 1.29 4.61
N THR A 98 -2.83 0.85 3.69
CA THR A 98 -1.38 0.91 3.90
C THR A 98 -0.88 2.35 3.88
N TYR A 99 0.23 2.63 4.55
CA TYR A 99 0.79 3.99 4.58
C TYR A 99 1.27 4.44 3.20
N TYR A 100 1.78 3.53 2.40
CA TYR A 100 2.21 3.85 1.04
C TYR A 100 1.03 4.28 0.16
N PHE A 101 -0.10 3.59 0.25
CA PHE A 101 -1.32 3.97 -0.46
C PHE A 101 -1.83 5.35 -0.01
N GLN A 102 -1.81 5.62 1.30
CA GLN A 102 -2.20 6.94 1.82
C GLN A 102 -1.29 8.07 1.31
N ILE A 103 0.03 7.83 1.21
CA ILE A 103 0.97 8.82 0.66
C ILE A 103 0.65 9.12 -0.80
N ILE A 104 0.39 8.08 -1.59
CA ILE A 104 0.05 8.24 -3.01
C ILE A 104 -1.22 9.07 -3.17
N GLN A 105 -2.24 8.80 -2.39
CA GLN A 105 -3.49 9.53 -2.42
C GLN A 105 -3.33 10.98 -2.00
N LYS A 106 -2.62 11.25 -0.90
CA LYS A 106 -2.34 12.62 -0.44
C LYS A 106 -1.62 13.47 -1.49
N ASN A 107 -0.80 12.87 -2.33
CA ASN A 107 -0.09 13.56 -3.39
C ASN A 107 -0.91 13.70 -4.69
N GLN A 108 -2.17 13.27 -4.71
CA GLN A 108 -3.09 13.37 -5.87
C GLN A 108 -2.50 12.82 -7.17
N THR A 109 -1.67 11.81 -7.09
CA THR A 109 -1.01 11.25 -8.25
C THR A 109 -1.93 10.28 -8.99
N ARG A 110 -1.96 10.38 -10.32
CA ARG A 110 -2.75 9.48 -11.17
C ARG A 110 -2.21 8.05 -11.15
N SER A 111 -0.96 7.89 -10.80
CA SER A 111 -0.24 6.62 -10.79
C SER A 111 0.75 6.60 -9.65
N VAL A 112 0.93 5.42 -9.08
CA VAL A 112 1.93 5.16 -8.02
C VAL A 112 3.35 5.56 -8.43
N ASN A 113 3.65 5.48 -9.71
CA ASN A 113 4.97 5.78 -10.25
C ASN A 113 5.18 7.25 -10.59
N GLN A 114 4.16 8.08 -10.42
CA GLN A 114 4.17 9.50 -10.75
C GLN A 114 4.19 10.42 -9.52
N TYR A 115 4.43 9.89 -8.34
CA TYR A 115 4.46 10.72 -7.14
C TYR A 115 5.79 11.43 -6.93
N LEU A 116 5.79 12.50 -6.14
CA LEU A 116 6.95 13.35 -5.86
C LEU A 116 7.53 13.96 -7.15
N THR A 117 8.84 13.96 -7.26
CA THR A 117 9.59 14.59 -8.35
C THR A 117 9.64 13.76 -9.65
N HIS A 118 9.13 12.53 -9.63
CA HIS A 118 9.17 11.65 -10.81
C HIS A 118 8.32 12.16 -11.97
N TRP A 119 7.29 12.93 -11.69
CA TRP A 119 6.43 13.53 -12.68
C TRP A 119 7.04 14.75 -13.37
N ILE A 120 7.89 15.51 -12.68
CA ILE A 120 8.37 16.82 -13.12
C ILE A 120 9.34 16.71 -14.29
N TYR A 121 10.15 15.64 -14.34
CA TYR A 121 11.13 15.45 -15.40
C TYR A 121 10.95 14.11 -16.12
N PRO A 122 10.53 14.12 -17.40
CA PRO A 122 10.34 12.90 -18.17
C PRO A 122 11.70 12.34 -18.65
N TYR A 123 12.32 11.51 -17.83
CA TYR A 123 13.55 10.81 -18.17
C TYR A 123 13.28 9.33 -18.45
N LYS A 124 13.64 8.85 -19.64
CA LYS A 124 13.32 7.48 -20.10
C LYS A 124 14.03 6.37 -19.34
N GLY A 125 15.15 6.65 -18.68
CA GLY A 125 15.93 5.69 -17.90
C GLY A 125 15.59 5.61 -16.41
N LYS A 126 14.49 6.20 -15.96
CA LYS A 126 14.09 6.14 -14.55
C LYS A 126 13.58 4.76 -14.18
N PHE A 127 14.04 4.28 -13.05
CA PHE A 127 13.40 3.14 -12.39
C PHE A 127 12.07 3.56 -11.78
N HIS A 128 11.10 2.66 -11.79
CA HIS A 128 9.84 2.88 -11.10
C HIS A 128 10.07 2.95 -9.58
N PRO A 129 9.64 4.02 -8.90
CA PRO A 129 9.85 4.18 -7.45
C PRO A 129 9.31 3.01 -6.65
N GLN A 130 8.17 2.48 -7.05
CA GLN A 130 7.53 1.33 -6.43
C GLN A 130 8.42 0.08 -6.50
N MET A 131 9.00 -0.22 -7.67
CA MET A 131 9.90 -1.35 -7.84
C MET A 131 11.15 -1.21 -6.95
N ILE A 132 11.77 -0.04 -6.93
CA ILE A 132 12.96 0.20 -6.09
C ILE A 132 12.61 0.07 -4.61
N ARG A 133 11.47 0.61 -4.18
CA ARG A 133 11.02 0.46 -2.79
C ARG A 133 10.84 -1.01 -2.40
N ALA A 134 10.21 -1.80 -3.27
CA ALA A 134 10.03 -3.24 -3.03
C ALA A 134 11.37 -3.98 -2.94
N LEU A 135 12.30 -3.70 -3.86
CA LEU A 135 13.64 -4.30 -3.82
C LEU A 135 14.40 -3.93 -2.55
N LEU A 136 14.35 -2.67 -2.11
CA LEU A 136 14.98 -2.25 -0.86
C LEU A 136 14.36 -2.93 0.35
N ASN A 137 13.05 -3.10 0.39
CA ASN A 137 12.39 -3.86 1.45
C ASN A 137 12.81 -5.32 1.47
N ILE A 138 12.84 -5.97 0.31
CA ILE A 138 13.25 -7.38 0.20
C ILE A 138 14.69 -7.59 0.66
N ILE A 139 15.61 -6.77 0.18
CA ILE A 139 17.04 -6.87 0.53
C ILE A 139 17.27 -6.47 1.98
N GLY A 140 16.73 -5.33 2.41
CA GLY A 140 16.92 -4.80 3.75
C GLY A 140 16.33 -5.69 4.84
N LEU A 141 15.15 -6.24 4.60
CA LEU A 141 14.52 -7.17 5.55
C LEU A 141 15.27 -8.51 5.65
N ARG A 142 15.76 -9.03 4.54
CA ARG A 142 16.60 -10.25 4.56
C ARG A 142 17.87 -10.05 5.37
N ILE A 143 18.52 -8.90 5.24
CA ILE A 143 19.72 -8.57 6.02
C ILE A 143 19.38 -8.47 7.52
N GLN A 144 18.28 -7.80 7.87
CA GLN A 144 17.85 -7.66 9.26
C GLN A 144 17.49 -8.99 9.92
N LEU A 145 16.92 -9.93 9.15
CA LEU A 145 16.59 -11.27 9.63
C LEU A 145 17.80 -12.22 9.67
N GLY A 146 19.00 -11.73 9.38
CA GLY A 146 20.24 -12.53 9.46
C GLY A 146 20.35 -13.62 8.38
N GLN A 147 19.55 -13.55 7.34
CA GLN A 147 19.67 -14.44 6.18
C GLN A 147 20.91 -14.03 5.37
N LYS A 148 22.05 -14.65 5.65
CA LYS A 148 23.23 -14.53 4.83
C LYS A 148 22.95 -15.09 3.43
N TYR A 149 23.27 -14.31 2.41
CA TYR A 149 23.29 -14.83 1.06
C TYR A 149 24.27 -16.01 0.98
N LYS A 150 23.75 -17.15 0.62
CA LYS A 150 24.58 -18.29 0.19
C LYS A 150 24.80 -18.20 -1.30
#